data_227f7b5a9ea301c0fbdcabc24f882601
#
_entry.id   227f7b5a9ea301c0fbdcabc24f882601
#
_cell.length_a   1.000
_cell.length_b   1.000
_cell.length_c   1.000
_cell.angle_alpha   90.00
_cell.angle_beta   90.00
_cell.angle_gamma   90.00
#
_symmetry.space_group_name_H-M   'P 1'
#
loop_
_entity.id
_entity.type
_entity.pdbx_description
1 polymer ?
#
loop_
_entity_poly.entity_id
_entity_poly.type
_entity_poly.pdbx_seq_one_letter_code
_entity_poly.pdbx_strand_id
1 'polypeptide(L)' 'MTYSKVIAKTILGLCKERNITVNKLATLSGMKQSTLDNIIKGNTKSPGLRTLHRISQGFGITISELLDFPEINETQFKDE' A
#
# COMPACT_ATOMS: atom_id res chain seq x y z
N MET A 1 0.28 14.16 -8.05
CA MET A 1 0.77 12.97 -7.32
C MET A 1 0.23 11.72 -8.00
N THR A 2 1.07 10.73 -8.24
CA THR A 2 0.63 9.51 -8.91
C THR A 2 -0.01 8.54 -7.93
N TYR A 3 -0.80 7.60 -8.44
CA TYR A 3 -1.42 6.58 -7.59
C TYR A 3 -0.38 5.73 -6.86
N SER A 4 0.72 5.40 -7.53
CA SER A 4 1.77 4.60 -6.89
C SER A 4 2.37 5.32 -5.68
N LYS A 5 2.57 6.62 -5.77
CA LYS A 5 3.08 7.41 -4.63
C LYS A 5 2.07 7.53 -3.51
N VAL A 6 0.79 7.72 -3.87
CA VAL A 6 -0.28 7.82 -2.87
C VAL A 6 -0.41 6.51 -2.10
N ILE A 7 -0.39 5.39 -2.81
CA ILE A 7 -0.49 4.07 -2.18
C ILE A 7 0.72 3.80 -1.28
N ALA A 8 1.93 4.14 -1.75
CA ALA A 8 3.14 3.99 -0.95
C ALA A 8 3.05 4.79 0.35
N LYS A 9 2.60 6.04 0.25
CA LYS A 9 2.42 6.90 1.42
C LYS A 9 1.38 6.34 2.39
N THR A 10 0.28 5.80 1.85
CA THR A 10 -0.77 5.20 2.67
C THR A 10 -0.24 4.00 3.44
N ILE A 11 0.51 3.13 2.76
CA ILE A 11 1.08 1.93 3.39
C ILE A 11 2.06 2.32 4.49
N LEU A 12 2.95 3.27 4.20
CA LEU A 12 3.92 3.73 5.20
C LEU A 12 3.23 4.37 6.40
N GLY A 13 2.18 5.15 6.15
CA GLY A 13 1.40 5.78 7.22
C GLY A 13 0.73 4.76 8.12
N LEU A 14 0.17 3.70 7.53
CA LEU A 14 -0.44 2.62 8.31
C LEU A 14 0.59 1.83 9.10
N CYS A 15 1.75 1.57 8.53
CA CYS A 15 2.84 0.91 9.26
C CYS A 15 3.24 1.72 10.49
N LYS A 16 3.39 3.03 10.31
CA LYS A 16 3.75 3.93 11.41
C LYS A 16 2.66 3.96 12.48
N GLU A 17 1.42 4.08 12.05
CA GLU A 17 0.28 4.13 12.96
C GLU A 17 0.16 2.86 13.78
N ARG A 18 0.42 1.70 13.17
CA ARG A 18 0.32 0.41 13.82
C ARG A 18 1.62 -0.05 14.45
N ASN A 19 2.66 0.76 14.32
CA ASN A 19 3.96 0.48 14.91
C ASN A 19 4.54 -0.87 14.45
N ILE A 20 4.44 -1.11 13.13
CA ILE A 20 5.05 -2.30 12.52
C ILE A 20 6.02 -1.86 11.43
N THR A 21 7.00 -2.71 11.16
CA THR A 21 7.96 -2.45 10.09
C THR A 21 7.41 -2.91 8.75
N VAL A 22 7.99 -2.40 7.68
CA VAL A 22 7.68 -2.85 6.32
C VAL A 22 7.97 -4.35 6.18
N ASN A 23 9.06 -4.81 6.78
CA ASN A 23 9.43 -6.23 6.78
C ASN A 23 8.34 -7.08 7.45
N LYS A 24 7.83 -6.62 8.59
CA LYS A 24 6.75 -7.32 9.28
C LYS A 24 5.48 -7.35 8.43
N LEU A 25 5.17 -6.23 7.79
CA LEU A 25 4.01 -6.17 6.90
C LEU A 25 4.14 -7.18 5.75
N ALA A 26 5.32 -7.29 5.15
CA ALA A 26 5.56 -8.26 4.08
C ALA A 26 5.26 -9.68 4.57
N THR A 27 5.77 -10.03 5.75
CA THR A 27 5.52 -11.33 6.36
C THR A 27 4.03 -11.58 6.58
N LEU A 28 3.35 -10.60 7.18
CA LEU A 28 1.91 -10.72 7.46
C LEU A 28 1.07 -10.79 6.19
N SER A 29 1.54 -10.17 5.12
CA SER A 29 0.83 -10.14 3.83
C SER A 29 1.15 -11.34 2.96
N GLY A 30 2.09 -12.19 3.37
CA GLY A 30 2.53 -13.31 2.56
C GLY A 30 3.25 -12.90 1.29
N MET A 31 3.96 -11.78 1.35
CA MET A 31 4.68 -11.21 0.20
C MET A 31 6.18 -11.24 0.44
N LYS A 32 6.92 -11.27 -0.66
CA LYS A 32 8.37 -11.07 -0.58
C LYS A 32 8.64 -9.62 -0.21
N GLN A 33 9.64 -9.41 0.65
CA GLN A 33 10.00 -8.05 1.04
C GLN A 33 10.40 -7.20 -0.15
N SER A 34 11.11 -7.76 -1.13
CA SER A 34 11.50 -7.02 -2.32
C SER A 34 10.31 -6.50 -3.10
N THR A 35 9.23 -7.29 -3.16
CA THR A 35 7.99 -6.87 -3.84
C THR A 35 7.37 -5.67 -3.12
N LEU A 36 7.27 -5.75 -1.81
CA LEU A 36 6.69 -4.66 -1.02
C LEU A 36 7.60 -3.42 -1.06
N ASP A 37 8.91 -3.60 -1.01
CA ASP A 37 9.86 -2.49 -1.11
C ASP A 37 9.69 -1.74 -2.42
N ASN A 38 9.49 -2.45 -3.53
CA ASN A 38 9.27 -1.82 -4.83
C ASN A 38 8.01 -0.98 -4.85
N ILE A 39 6.95 -1.45 -4.20
CA ILE A 39 5.71 -0.69 -4.09
C ILE A 39 5.95 0.58 -3.28
N ILE A 40 6.62 0.47 -2.16
CA ILE A 40 6.86 1.60 -1.25
C ILE A 40 7.79 2.64 -1.88
N LYS A 41 8.76 2.19 -2.68
CA LYS A 41 9.66 3.10 -3.39
C LYS A 41 9.01 3.75 -4.60
N GLY A 42 7.79 3.34 -4.95
CA GLY A 42 7.10 3.88 -6.11
C GLY A 42 7.63 3.36 -7.44
N ASN A 43 8.36 2.24 -7.42
CA ASN A 43 8.90 1.62 -8.63
C ASN A 43 7.83 0.85 -9.40
N THR A 44 6.76 0.47 -8.74
CA THR A 44 5.62 -0.19 -9.36
C THR A 44 4.62 0.89 -9.78
N LYS A 45 4.18 0.85 -11.01
CA LYS A 45 3.27 1.85 -11.55
C LYS A 45 1.96 1.89 -10.76
N SER A 46 1.40 0.73 -10.51
CA SER A 46 0.20 0.59 -9.69
C SER A 46 0.09 -0.86 -9.24
N PRO A 47 0.02 -1.13 -7.95
CA PRO A 47 -0.18 -2.51 -7.49
C PRO A 47 -1.54 -3.02 -7.95
N GLY A 48 -1.59 -4.29 -8.32
CA GLY A 48 -2.84 -4.92 -8.70
C GLY A 48 -3.74 -5.16 -7.50
N LEU A 49 -4.99 -5.49 -7.79
CA LEU A 49 -5.99 -5.72 -6.75
C LEU A 49 -5.58 -6.86 -5.80
N ARG A 50 -5.02 -7.93 -6.32
CA ARG A 50 -4.57 -9.05 -5.49
C ARG A 50 -3.52 -8.58 -4.48
N THR A 51 -2.57 -7.79 -4.93
CA THR A 51 -1.52 -7.26 -4.07
C THR A 51 -2.09 -6.35 -2.99
N LEU A 52 -3.00 -5.47 -3.36
CA LEU A 52 -3.66 -4.59 -2.39
C LEU A 52 -4.47 -5.39 -1.37
N HIS A 53 -5.13 -6.44 -1.82
CA HIS A 53 -5.90 -7.30 -0.92
C HIS A 53 -4.99 -8.00 0.09
N ARG A 54 -3.84 -8.50 -0.36
CA ARG A 54 -2.85 -9.10 0.54
C ARG A 54 -2.34 -8.12 1.57
N ILE A 55 -2.07 -6.89 1.15
CA ILE A 55 -1.60 -5.83 2.06
C ILE A 55 -2.69 -5.52 3.09
N SER A 56 -3.94 -5.41 2.66
CA SER A 56 -5.04 -5.16 3.59
C SER A 56 -5.16 -6.28 4.62
N GLN A 57 -5.02 -7.53 4.18
CA GLN A 57 -5.05 -8.67 5.09
C GLN A 57 -3.88 -8.63 6.08
N GLY A 58 -2.71 -8.21 5.62
CA GLY A 58 -1.55 -8.04 6.49
C GLY A 58 -1.79 -7.03 7.60
N PHE A 59 -2.55 -5.98 7.31
CA PHE A 59 -2.95 -5.00 8.31
C PHE A 59 -4.17 -5.43 9.14
N GLY A 60 -4.86 -6.49 8.73
CA GLY A 60 -6.08 -6.92 9.40
C GLY A 60 -7.27 -6.01 9.12
N ILE A 61 -7.31 -5.39 7.95
CA ILE A 61 -8.38 -4.51 7.53
C ILE A 61 -8.95 -5.00 6.19
N THR A 62 -10.08 -4.46 5.80
CA THR A 62 -10.65 -4.74 4.48
C THR A 62 -9.92 -3.94 3.40
N ILE A 63 -10.04 -4.39 2.15
CA ILE A 63 -9.48 -3.62 1.05
C ILE A 63 -10.19 -2.27 0.92
N SER A 64 -11.47 -2.20 1.24
CA SER A 64 -12.20 -0.94 1.27
C SER A 64 -11.58 0.05 2.25
N GLU A 65 -11.23 -0.44 3.44
CA GLU A 65 -10.58 0.38 4.45
C GLU A 65 -9.19 0.84 4.02
N LEU A 66 -8.45 -0.06 3.36
CA LEU A 66 -7.13 0.29 2.85
C LEU A 66 -7.19 1.43 1.85
N LEU A 67 -8.22 1.47 1.02
CA LEU A 67 -8.34 2.46 -0.05
C LEU A 67 -9.15 3.70 0.36
N ASP A 68 -9.68 3.73 1.56
CA ASP A 68 -10.50 4.85 2.01
C ASP A 68 -9.68 5.90 2.75
N PHE A 69 -8.77 6.52 2.01
CA PHE A 69 -7.94 7.61 2.53
C PHE A 69 -8.13 8.84 1.67
N PRO A 70 -8.13 10.04 2.28
CA PRO A 70 -8.33 11.28 1.52
C PRO A 70 -7.36 11.42 0.34
N GLU A 71 -6.10 11.06 0.55
CA GLU A 71 -5.09 11.17 -0.51
C GLU A 71 -5.46 10.34 -1.72
N ILE A 72 -6.00 9.14 -1.52
CA ILE A 72 -6.42 8.28 -2.62
C ILE A 72 -7.68 8.82 -3.27
N ASN A 73 -8.68 9.18 -2.45
CA ASN A 73 -9.99 9.62 -2.93
C ASN A 73 -9.91 10.95 -3.67
N GLU A 74 -8.99 11.80 -3.26
CA GLU A 74 -8.82 13.12 -3.86
C GLU A 74 -7.82 13.15 -4.99
N THR A 75 -7.08 12.06 -5.22
CA THR A 75 -6.11 12.00 -6.31
C THR A 75 -6.86 12.05 -7.64
N GLN A 76 -6.54 13.06 -8.45
CA GLN A 76 -7.13 13.16 -9.77
C GLN A 76 -6.50 12.15 -10.69
N PHE A 77 -7.33 11.60 -11.56
CA PHE A 77 -6.87 10.66 -12.56
C PHE A 77 -5.96 11.38 -13.55
N LYS A 78 -4.72 10.94 -13.62
CA LYS A 78 -3.72 11.46 -14.54
C LYS A 78 -3.21 10.33 -15.40
N ASP A 79 -2.64 10.69 -16.54
CA ASP A 79 -1.95 9.72 -17.38
C ASP A 79 -0.69 9.27 -16.64
N GLU A 80 -0.59 7.97 -16.42
CA GLU A 80 0.54 7.39 -15.73
C GLU A 80 1.28 6.41 -16.62
#